data_514e1f5b25129ec93f87af0afe25e878
#
_entry.id   514e1f5b25129ec93f87af0afe25e878
#
_cell.length_a   1.000
_cell.length_b   1.000
_cell.length_c   1.000
_cell.angle_alpha   90.00
_cell.angle_beta   90.00
_cell.angle_gamma   90.00
#
_symmetry.space_group_name_H-M   'P 1'
#
loop_
_entity.id
_entity.type
_entity.pdbx_description
1 polymer ?
#
loop_
_entity_poly.entity_id
_entity_poly.type
_entity_poly.pdbx_seq_one_letter_code
_entity_poly.pdbx_strand_id
1 'polypeptide(L)'
;MSTASSPPEETLASVVIVDYGLGNLRSVTRGLERAGADVEITDDPAAFHDADGVVLPGVGAFREGVENADPLREDLLEVAESGTPLFGICLGMQMLLTTSEEGETDGESAVQGLDLISGTNVRFAEGQKVPHMGWNELEVEREHPLVEGIDGQYAYFVHSYYAAPDDENAVVATTDYEREFPSIVANEAGNVFGTQFHPEKSGETGLRILRNFVEICAEE
;
A
#
# COMPACT_ATOMS: atom_id res chain seq x y z
N MET A 1 18.22 48.45 -9.25
CA MET A 1 17.03 47.83 -8.63
C MET A 1 17.07 46.36 -9.04
N SER A 2 17.57 45.51 -8.14
CA SER A 2 17.68 44.07 -8.38
C SER A 2 16.35 43.43 -7.99
N THR A 3 15.62 42.88 -8.95
CA THR A 3 14.45 42.06 -8.67
C THR A 3 14.94 40.71 -8.21
N ALA A 4 14.88 40.49 -6.90
CA ALA A 4 15.05 39.15 -6.35
C ALA A 4 13.88 38.30 -6.89
N SER A 5 14.19 37.36 -7.78
CA SER A 5 13.27 36.29 -8.16
C SER A 5 13.01 35.46 -6.92
N SER A 6 11.76 35.35 -6.51
CA SER A 6 11.35 34.37 -5.51
C SER A 6 11.74 32.97 -6.02
N PRO A 7 12.25 32.07 -5.18
CA PRO A 7 12.44 30.69 -5.59
C PRO A 7 11.08 30.14 -6.09
N PRO A 8 11.08 29.23 -7.08
CA PRO A 8 9.85 28.56 -7.48
C PRO A 8 9.21 27.93 -6.24
N GLU A 9 7.91 28.12 -6.06
CA GLU A 9 7.15 27.34 -5.09
C GLU A 9 7.36 25.87 -5.51
N GLU A 10 7.98 25.08 -4.64
CA GLU A 10 8.01 23.63 -4.81
C GLU A 10 6.55 23.18 -4.85
N THR A 11 6.09 22.74 -6.00
CA THR A 11 4.76 22.13 -6.12
C THR A 11 4.82 20.82 -5.38
N LEU A 12 4.03 20.69 -4.33
CA LEU A 12 3.92 19.44 -3.57
C LEU A 12 3.25 18.38 -4.47
N ALA A 13 3.71 17.13 -4.37
CA ALA A 13 3.04 16.04 -5.06
C ALA A 13 1.59 15.93 -4.56
N SER A 14 0.65 15.88 -5.50
CA SER A 14 -0.77 15.69 -5.24
C SER A 14 -1.06 14.22 -5.02
N VAL A 15 -1.52 13.87 -3.82
CA VAL A 15 -1.80 12.48 -3.45
C VAL A 15 -3.26 12.33 -3.05
N VAL A 16 -3.95 11.40 -3.71
CA VAL A 16 -5.32 11.05 -3.37
C VAL A 16 -5.35 9.81 -2.48
N ILE A 17 -6.11 9.88 -1.38
CA ILE A 17 -6.48 8.72 -0.57
C ILE A 17 -7.89 8.31 -0.94
N VAL A 18 -8.04 7.08 -1.40
CA VAL A 18 -9.34 6.52 -1.81
C VAL A 18 -10.24 6.30 -0.59
N ASP A 19 -11.39 6.97 -0.57
CA ASP A 19 -12.42 6.79 0.47
C ASP A 19 -13.50 5.82 0.01
N TYR A 20 -13.28 4.55 0.26
CA TYR A 20 -14.29 3.49 0.01
C TYR A 20 -14.95 3.00 1.31
N GLY A 21 -14.91 3.83 2.36
CA GLY A 21 -15.55 3.57 3.65
C GLY A 21 -14.72 2.77 4.65
N LEU A 22 -13.52 2.30 4.28
CA LEU A 22 -12.60 1.57 5.17
C LEU A 22 -11.22 2.22 5.20
N GLY A 23 -10.55 2.13 6.34
CA GLY A 23 -9.18 2.60 6.49
C GLY A 23 -9.00 3.63 7.59
N ASN A 24 -7.75 3.82 7.98
CA ASN A 24 -7.34 4.83 8.96
C ASN A 24 -6.99 6.16 8.26
N LEU A 25 -7.95 6.69 7.49
CA LEU A 25 -7.75 7.82 6.57
C LEU A 25 -7.01 8.99 7.23
N ARG A 26 -7.45 9.40 8.43
CA ARG A 26 -6.85 10.55 9.14
C ARG A 26 -5.38 10.36 9.49
N SER A 27 -4.97 9.15 9.85
CA SER A 27 -3.58 8.88 10.21
C SER A 27 -2.71 8.79 8.97
N VAL A 28 -3.22 8.20 7.88
CA VAL A 28 -2.55 8.16 6.59
C VAL A 28 -2.36 9.57 6.04
N THR A 29 -3.42 10.41 6.04
CA THR A 29 -3.34 11.83 5.64
C THR A 29 -2.23 12.57 6.39
N ARG A 30 -2.23 12.50 7.72
CA ARG A 30 -1.19 13.16 8.52
C ARG A 30 0.22 12.65 8.24
N GLY A 31 0.35 11.36 7.92
CA GLY A 31 1.62 10.77 7.53
C GLY A 31 2.13 11.34 6.22
N LEU A 32 1.28 11.39 5.20
CA LEU A 32 1.58 11.92 3.86
C LEU A 32 1.83 13.44 3.88
N GLU A 33 1.02 14.23 4.59
CA GLU A 33 1.26 15.67 4.79
C GLU A 33 2.62 15.93 5.46
N ARG A 34 3.00 15.13 6.46
CA ARG A 34 4.34 15.21 7.09
C ARG A 34 5.45 14.74 6.16
N ALA A 35 5.15 13.90 5.20
CA ALA A 35 6.06 13.46 4.15
C ALA A 35 6.23 14.52 3.05
N GLY A 36 5.34 15.52 2.97
CA GLY A 36 5.43 16.66 2.04
C GLY A 36 4.43 16.59 0.88
N ALA A 37 3.39 15.77 0.97
CA ALA A 37 2.34 15.73 -0.04
C ALA A 37 1.22 16.75 0.22
N ASP A 38 0.56 17.18 -0.85
CA ASP A 38 -0.79 17.76 -0.81
C ASP A 38 -1.80 16.62 -0.92
N VAL A 39 -2.69 16.48 0.08
CA VAL A 39 -3.49 15.25 0.24
C VAL A 39 -4.97 15.54 0.16
N GLU A 40 -5.65 14.85 -0.74
CA GLU A 40 -7.11 14.81 -0.83
C GLU A 40 -7.66 13.44 -0.43
N ILE A 41 -8.78 13.41 0.30
CA ILE A 41 -9.55 12.19 0.59
C ILE A 41 -10.83 12.28 -0.22
N THR A 42 -11.05 11.35 -1.15
CA THR A 42 -12.22 11.37 -2.01
C THR A 42 -12.58 9.98 -2.55
N ASP A 43 -13.85 9.83 -2.96
CA ASP A 43 -14.37 8.71 -3.75
C ASP A 43 -14.65 9.12 -5.21
N ASP A 44 -14.24 10.33 -5.62
CA ASP A 44 -14.40 10.81 -6.99
C ASP A 44 -13.29 10.27 -7.90
N PRO A 45 -13.62 9.41 -8.89
CA PRO A 45 -12.63 8.86 -9.80
C PRO A 45 -11.84 9.92 -10.60
N ALA A 46 -12.46 11.07 -10.89
CA ALA A 46 -11.76 12.13 -11.62
C ALA A 46 -10.51 12.62 -10.89
N ALA A 47 -10.57 12.66 -9.55
CA ALA A 47 -9.42 13.04 -8.74
C ALA A 47 -8.30 12.00 -8.77
N PHE A 48 -8.63 10.71 -8.96
CA PHE A 48 -7.61 9.64 -9.05
C PHE A 48 -6.74 9.81 -10.31
N HIS A 49 -7.34 10.21 -11.43
CA HIS A 49 -6.65 10.39 -12.70
C HIS A 49 -5.84 11.69 -12.77
N ASP A 50 -6.20 12.69 -11.96
CA ASP A 50 -5.52 13.99 -11.91
C ASP A 50 -4.39 14.02 -10.85
N ALA A 51 -4.26 12.99 -10.01
CA ALA A 51 -3.29 12.93 -8.94
C ALA A 51 -1.92 12.41 -9.42
N ASP A 52 -0.85 12.87 -8.77
CA ASP A 52 0.52 12.34 -8.96
C ASP A 52 0.69 10.97 -8.30
N GLY A 53 -0.20 10.57 -7.38
CA GLY A 53 -0.22 9.26 -6.77
C GLY A 53 -1.49 8.96 -6.00
N VAL A 54 -1.84 7.68 -5.93
CA VAL A 54 -3.08 7.20 -5.30
C VAL A 54 -2.74 6.23 -4.16
N VAL A 55 -3.37 6.42 -3.01
CA VAL A 55 -3.25 5.52 -1.85
C VAL A 55 -4.56 4.77 -1.63
N LEU A 56 -4.48 3.45 -1.61
CA LEU A 56 -5.57 2.54 -1.23
C LEU A 56 -5.33 2.05 0.20
N PRO A 57 -5.85 2.75 1.22
CA PRO A 57 -5.73 2.30 2.60
C PRO A 57 -6.71 1.17 2.87
N GLY A 58 -6.52 0.41 3.94
CA GLY A 58 -7.53 -0.55 4.32
C GLY A 58 -7.31 -1.15 5.71
N VAL A 59 -8.42 -1.44 6.37
CA VAL A 59 -8.49 -2.22 7.61
C VAL A 59 -9.75 -3.07 7.58
N GLY A 60 -9.74 -4.24 8.23
CA GLY A 60 -10.90 -5.12 8.27
C GLY A 60 -10.73 -6.36 7.40
N ALA A 61 -11.85 -6.95 6.96
CA ALA A 61 -11.87 -8.18 6.22
C ALA A 61 -11.73 -7.95 4.70
N PHE A 62 -11.06 -8.87 4.01
CA PHE A 62 -10.79 -8.79 2.57
C PHE A 62 -12.08 -8.67 1.75
N ARG A 63 -13.09 -9.51 2.02
CA ARG A 63 -14.38 -9.47 1.32
C ARG A 63 -15.05 -8.09 1.44
N GLU A 64 -15.11 -7.55 2.64
CA GLU A 64 -15.70 -6.22 2.88
C GLU A 64 -14.94 -5.13 2.14
N GLY A 65 -13.59 -5.21 2.13
CA GLY A 65 -12.75 -4.29 1.39
C GLY A 65 -13.04 -4.29 -0.10
N VAL A 66 -13.06 -5.47 -0.71
CA VAL A 66 -13.33 -5.63 -2.15
C VAL A 66 -14.75 -5.17 -2.50
N GLU A 67 -15.77 -5.57 -1.73
CA GLU A 67 -17.17 -5.19 -1.98
C GLU A 67 -17.36 -3.67 -1.88
N ASN A 68 -16.72 -3.02 -0.91
CA ASN A 68 -16.80 -1.56 -0.77
C ASN A 68 -16.06 -0.81 -1.88
N ALA A 69 -14.92 -1.34 -2.34
CA ALA A 69 -14.15 -0.73 -3.41
C ALA A 69 -14.65 -1.09 -4.83
N ASP A 70 -15.59 -2.04 -4.96
CA ASP A 70 -16.11 -2.50 -6.26
C ASP A 70 -16.62 -1.36 -7.17
N PRO A 71 -17.32 -0.33 -6.66
CA PRO A 71 -17.73 0.82 -7.48
C PRO A 71 -16.57 1.62 -8.09
N LEU A 72 -15.36 1.55 -7.51
CA LEU A 72 -14.16 2.28 -7.93
C LEU A 72 -13.15 1.38 -8.63
N ARG A 73 -13.51 0.10 -8.84
CA ARG A 73 -12.59 -0.93 -9.35
C ARG A 73 -12.00 -0.57 -10.71
N GLU A 74 -12.83 -0.17 -11.66
CA GLU A 74 -12.39 0.15 -13.02
C GLU A 74 -11.40 1.33 -13.00
N ASP A 75 -11.70 2.37 -12.24
CA ASP A 75 -10.83 3.56 -12.11
C ASP A 75 -9.48 3.22 -11.45
N LEU A 76 -9.46 2.36 -10.42
CA LEU A 76 -8.22 1.90 -9.81
C LEU A 76 -7.35 1.06 -10.78
N LEU A 77 -7.97 0.27 -11.65
CA LEU A 77 -7.27 -0.46 -12.71
C LEU A 77 -6.70 0.51 -13.75
N GLU A 78 -7.47 1.53 -14.17
CA GLU A 78 -7.02 2.56 -15.11
C GLU A 78 -5.85 3.39 -14.54
N VAL A 79 -5.88 3.74 -13.24
CA VAL A 79 -4.76 4.38 -12.52
C VAL A 79 -3.49 3.52 -12.61
N ALA A 80 -3.61 2.22 -12.34
CA ALA A 80 -2.47 1.31 -12.43
C ALA A 80 -1.94 1.17 -13.87
N GLU A 81 -2.85 1.11 -14.87
CA GLU A 81 -2.48 0.99 -16.29
C GLU A 81 -1.85 2.27 -16.85
N SER A 82 -2.22 3.45 -16.33
CA SER A 82 -1.64 4.73 -16.73
C SER A 82 -0.19 4.92 -16.27
N GLY A 83 0.27 4.11 -15.33
CA GLY A 83 1.60 4.23 -14.72
C GLY A 83 1.58 5.02 -13.41
N THR A 84 0.47 5.68 -13.06
CA THR A 84 0.36 6.44 -11.81
C THR A 84 0.67 5.56 -10.59
N PRO A 85 1.53 6.00 -9.66
CA PRO A 85 1.86 5.26 -8.45
C PRO A 85 0.62 4.93 -7.63
N LEU A 86 0.35 3.62 -7.43
CA LEU A 86 -0.74 3.11 -6.60
C LEU A 86 -0.18 2.38 -5.37
N PHE A 87 -0.42 2.92 -4.20
CA PHE A 87 0.12 2.43 -2.94
C PHE A 87 -0.95 1.81 -2.04
N GLY A 88 -0.93 0.47 -1.90
CA GLY A 88 -1.80 -0.29 -0.99
C GLY A 88 -1.25 -0.37 0.43
N ILE A 89 -2.06 -0.08 1.46
CA ILE A 89 -1.67 -0.17 2.87
C ILE A 89 -2.51 -1.26 3.58
N CYS A 90 -1.85 -2.27 4.12
CA CYS A 90 -2.44 -3.39 4.87
C CYS A 90 -3.50 -4.12 4.04
N LEU A 91 -4.79 -3.98 4.37
CA LEU A 91 -5.88 -4.54 3.55
C LEU A 91 -5.82 -4.01 2.11
N GLY A 92 -5.47 -2.73 1.91
CA GLY A 92 -5.28 -2.15 0.57
C GLY A 92 -4.21 -2.89 -0.22
N MET A 93 -3.07 -3.26 0.38
CA MET A 93 -2.07 -4.11 -0.27
C MET A 93 -2.64 -5.50 -0.61
N GLN A 94 -3.38 -6.11 0.32
CA GLN A 94 -3.98 -7.42 0.09
C GLN A 94 -4.97 -7.40 -1.09
N MET A 95 -5.70 -6.29 -1.26
CA MET A 95 -6.64 -6.10 -2.37
C MET A 95 -5.95 -5.98 -3.74
N LEU A 96 -4.66 -5.64 -3.79
CA LEU A 96 -3.89 -5.64 -5.06
C LEU A 96 -3.69 -7.04 -5.63
N LEU A 97 -3.77 -8.11 -4.80
CA LEU A 97 -3.58 -9.49 -5.23
C LEU A 97 -4.81 -10.04 -5.96
N THR A 98 -4.63 -11.20 -6.60
CA THR A 98 -5.71 -11.89 -7.33
C THR A 98 -6.82 -12.36 -6.41
N THR A 99 -6.48 -13.00 -5.26
CA THR A 99 -7.46 -13.65 -4.37
C THR A 99 -7.06 -13.60 -2.90
N SER A 100 -7.95 -14.08 -2.03
CA SER A 100 -7.66 -14.30 -0.62
C SER A 100 -8.38 -15.56 -0.11
N GLU A 101 -7.71 -16.31 0.78
CA GLU A 101 -8.32 -17.38 1.58
C GLU A 101 -9.29 -16.81 2.64
N GLU A 102 -9.23 -15.50 2.90
CA GLU A 102 -10.14 -14.87 3.87
C GLU A 102 -11.56 -14.84 3.34
N GLY A 103 -12.47 -15.44 4.10
CA GLY A 103 -13.88 -15.53 3.73
C GLY A 103 -14.21 -16.67 2.76
N GLU A 104 -13.26 -17.55 2.46
CA GLU A 104 -13.58 -18.83 1.83
C GLU A 104 -14.39 -19.69 2.81
N THR A 105 -15.62 -20.02 2.42
CA THR A 105 -16.45 -21.00 3.10
C THR A 105 -16.69 -22.17 2.16
N ASP A 106 -16.97 -23.36 2.73
CA ASP A 106 -17.26 -24.56 1.94
C ASP A 106 -18.35 -24.31 0.89
N GLY A 107 -17.93 -24.20 -0.40
CA GLY A 107 -18.83 -24.04 -1.54
C GLY A 107 -19.00 -22.61 -2.08
N GLU A 108 -18.35 -21.59 -1.53
CA GLU A 108 -18.27 -20.25 -2.10
C GLU A 108 -16.99 -20.10 -2.93
N SER A 109 -17.05 -19.31 -4.00
CA SER A 109 -15.89 -18.95 -4.79
C SER A 109 -14.97 -18.02 -4.00
N ALA A 110 -13.65 -18.14 -4.21
CA ALA A 110 -12.68 -17.23 -3.67
C ALA A 110 -13.03 -15.77 -4.02
N VAL A 111 -12.88 -14.87 -3.06
CA VAL A 111 -13.10 -13.45 -3.31
C VAL A 111 -11.96 -12.92 -4.18
N GLN A 112 -12.32 -12.25 -5.29
CA GLN A 112 -11.36 -11.70 -6.24
C GLN A 112 -10.92 -10.30 -5.81
N GLY A 113 -9.61 -10.09 -5.72
CA GLY A 113 -9.02 -8.77 -5.55
C GLY A 113 -8.93 -7.98 -6.85
N LEU A 114 -8.07 -6.98 -6.91
CA LEU A 114 -7.85 -6.14 -8.11
C LEU A 114 -7.03 -6.85 -9.20
N ASP A 115 -6.31 -7.92 -8.84
CA ASP A 115 -5.44 -8.71 -9.75
C ASP A 115 -4.33 -7.88 -10.42
N LEU A 116 -3.80 -6.90 -9.71
CA LEU A 116 -2.68 -6.07 -10.14
C LEU A 116 -1.31 -6.68 -9.82
N ILE A 117 -1.30 -7.63 -8.87
CA ILE A 117 -0.17 -8.48 -8.51
C ILE A 117 -0.69 -9.91 -8.40
N SER A 118 -0.23 -10.82 -9.28
CA SER A 118 -0.67 -12.21 -9.25
C SER A 118 -0.30 -12.90 -7.95
N GLY A 119 -1.27 -13.57 -7.31
CA GLY A 119 -1.06 -14.27 -6.06
C GLY A 119 -2.28 -14.31 -5.16
N THR A 120 -2.11 -14.90 -4.00
CA THR A 120 -3.18 -15.13 -3.02
C THR A 120 -2.78 -14.62 -1.63
N ASN A 121 -3.72 -14.01 -0.92
CA ASN A 121 -3.52 -13.75 0.50
C ASN A 121 -3.82 -15.04 1.28
N VAL A 122 -2.83 -15.54 2.00
CA VAL A 122 -2.90 -16.80 2.74
C VAL A 122 -2.90 -16.56 4.24
N ARG A 123 -3.58 -17.43 4.99
CA ARG A 123 -3.61 -17.35 6.44
C ARG A 123 -2.33 -17.87 7.06
N PHE A 124 -1.90 -17.26 8.18
CA PHE A 124 -0.85 -17.86 9.02
C PHE A 124 -1.25 -19.25 9.48
N ALA A 125 -0.25 -20.17 9.53
CA ALA A 125 -0.48 -21.56 9.85
C ALA A 125 -1.07 -21.78 11.24
N GLU A 126 -1.76 -22.91 11.45
CA GLU A 126 -2.23 -23.33 12.76
C GLU A 126 -1.05 -23.47 13.74
N GLY A 127 -1.24 -22.92 14.95
CA GLY A 127 -0.20 -22.91 16.00
C GLY A 127 0.53 -21.57 16.12
N GLN A 128 0.54 -20.75 15.09
CA GLN A 128 1.02 -19.37 15.19
C GLN A 128 0.00 -18.50 15.90
N LYS A 129 0.48 -17.50 16.65
CA LYS A 129 -0.42 -16.52 17.27
C LYS A 129 -0.99 -15.58 16.23
N VAL A 130 -2.32 -15.64 16.02
CA VAL A 130 -3.03 -14.81 15.05
C VAL A 130 -4.03 -13.92 15.80
N PRO A 131 -4.12 -12.61 15.47
CA PRO A 131 -3.34 -11.90 14.46
C PRO A 131 -1.87 -11.73 14.85
N HIS A 132 -0.98 -11.68 13.85
CA HIS A 132 0.33 -11.07 14.01
C HIS A 132 0.14 -9.62 14.43
N MET A 133 0.60 -9.26 15.62
CA MET A 133 0.48 -7.90 16.15
C MET A 133 1.76 -7.52 16.89
N GLY A 134 2.46 -6.51 16.38
CA GLY A 134 3.69 -6.04 16.99
C GLY A 134 4.63 -5.34 16.03
N TRP A 135 5.83 -5.11 16.52
CA TRP A 135 6.92 -4.50 15.78
C TRP A 135 7.90 -5.58 15.35
N ASN A 136 8.11 -5.68 14.04
CA ASN A 136 9.05 -6.63 13.46
C ASN A 136 9.96 -5.93 12.46
N GLU A 137 11.13 -6.52 12.26
CA GLU A 137 12.17 -6.04 11.36
C GLU A 137 11.77 -6.26 9.90
N LEU A 138 12.20 -5.34 9.04
CA LEU A 138 12.05 -5.41 7.59
C LEU A 138 13.38 -5.83 6.98
N GLU A 139 13.37 -6.87 6.16
CA GLU A 139 14.51 -7.33 5.37
C GLU A 139 14.24 -7.02 3.90
N VAL A 140 15.06 -6.16 3.29
CA VAL A 140 14.90 -5.74 1.89
C VAL A 140 15.50 -6.81 0.98
N GLU A 141 14.66 -7.40 0.11
CA GLU A 141 15.07 -8.48 -0.80
C GLU A 141 15.55 -7.97 -2.16
N ARG A 142 15.02 -6.83 -2.60
CA ARG A 142 15.43 -6.20 -3.85
C ARG A 142 15.33 -4.68 -3.80
N GLU A 143 16.10 -4.03 -4.66
CA GLU A 143 16.05 -2.57 -4.82
C GLU A 143 14.68 -2.12 -5.35
N HIS A 144 14.10 -1.14 -4.68
CA HIS A 144 12.91 -0.43 -5.10
C HIS A 144 12.91 0.95 -4.41
N PRO A 145 12.51 2.05 -5.09
CA PRO A 145 12.54 3.39 -4.47
C PRO A 145 11.79 3.46 -3.13
N LEU A 146 10.66 2.76 -2.99
CA LEU A 146 9.86 2.74 -1.76
C LEU A 146 10.65 2.30 -0.52
N VAL A 147 11.65 1.42 -0.67
CA VAL A 147 12.40 0.81 0.45
C VAL A 147 13.74 1.47 0.73
N GLU A 148 14.02 2.60 0.12
CA GLU A 148 15.29 3.30 0.35
C GLU A 148 15.45 3.71 1.82
N GLY A 149 16.52 3.20 2.46
CA GLY A 149 16.90 3.52 3.83
C GLY A 149 16.05 2.86 4.92
N ILE A 150 15.34 1.75 4.64
CA ILE A 150 14.52 1.04 5.63
C ILE A 150 14.98 -0.37 5.94
N ASP A 151 16.00 -0.89 5.27
CA ASP A 151 16.56 -2.21 5.56
C ASP A 151 16.99 -2.33 7.03
N GLY A 152 16.60 -3.43 7.68
CA GLY A 152 16.86 -3.66 9.11
C GLY A 152 16.05 -2.77 10.06
N GLN A 153 15.11 -1.98 9.58
CA GLN A 153 14.26 -1.12 10.41
C GLN A 153 12.98 -1.85 10.84
N TYR A 154 12.33 -1.34 11.88
CA TYR A 154 11.13 -1.96 12.45
C TYR A 154 9.86 -1.25 12.01
N ALA A 155 8.81 -2.02 11.68
CA ALA A 155 7.49 -1.54 11.35
C ALA A 155 6.41 -2.20 12.22
N TYR A 156 5.24 -1.57 12.32
CA TYR A 156 4.10 -2.05 13.10
C TYR A 156 3.11 -2.83 12.26
N PHE A 157 2.90 -4.09 12.62
CA PHE A 157 2.02 -5.05 11.97
C PHE A 157 0.77 -5.33 12.80
N VAL A 158 -0.35 -5.56 12.13
CA VAL A 158 -1.57 -6.14 12.71
C VAL A 158 -2.40 -6.80 11.61
N HIS A 159 -2.19 -8.11 11.38
CA HIS A 159 -2.87 -8.85 10.32
C HIS A 159 -2.91 -10.36 10.61
N SER A 160 -3.84 -11.07 9.97
CA SER A 160 -4.02 -12.52 10.07
C SER A 160 -3.70 -13.27 8.79
N TYR A 161 -3.65 -12.53 7.68
CA TYR A 161 -3.33 -13.01 6.34
C TYR A 161 -2.16 -12.21 5.80
N TYR A 162 -1.37 -12.80 4.91
CA TYR A 162 -0.23 -12.17 4.25
C TYR A 162 -0.22 -12.50 2.77
N ALA A 163 0.40 -11.65 1.96
CA ALA A 163 0.55 -11.84 0.54
C ALA A 163 1.45 -13.04 0.22
N ALA A 164 1.02 -13.90 -0.69
CA ALA A 164 1.82 -14.95 -1.32
C ALA A 164 1.76 -14.74 -2.85
N PRO A 165 2.63 -13.87 -3.40
CA PRO A 165 2.72 -13.66 -4.84
C PRO A 165 3.14 -14.92 -5.57
N ASP A 166 2.62 -15.13 -6.80
CA ASP A 166 3.01 -16.26 -7.65
C ASP A 166 4.43 -16.09 -8.22
N ASP A 167 4.90 -14.84 -8.36
CA ASP A 167 6.24 -14.47 -8.79
C ASP A 167 7.05 -13.92 -7.60
N GLU A 168 8.18 -14.57 -7.28
CA GLU A 168 9.09 -14.10 -6.23
C GLU A 168 9.66 -12.70 -6.50
N ASN A 169 9.75 -12.28 -7.77
CA ASN A 169 10.17 -10.92 -8.12
C ASN A 169 9.20 -9.83 -7.66
N ALA A 170 7.95 -10.17 -7.36
CA ALA A 170 7.00 -9.24 -6.75
C ALA A 170 7.33 -8.92 -5.28
N VAL A 171 8.16 -9.73 -4.61
CA VAL A 171 8.56 -9.49 -3.22
C VAL A 171 9.66 -8.44 -3.18
N VAL A 172 9.41 -7.36 -2.47
CA VAL A 172 10.36 -6.24 -2.29
C VAL A 172 11.05 -6.31 -0.94
N ALA A 173 10.30 -6.66 0.11
CA ALA A 173 10.84 -6.88 1.45
C ALA A 173 10.07 -8.00 2.15
N THR A 174 10.74 -8.68 3.07
CA THR A 174 10.18 -9.72 3.91
C THR A 174 10.25 -9.36 5.40
N THR A 175 9.60 -10.14 6.21
CA THR A 175 9.60 -10.03 7.67
C THR A 175 9.48 -11.44 8.28
N ASP A 176 10.26 -11.72 9.32
CA ASP A 176 10.14 -12.98 10.08
C ASP A 176 9.11 -12.85 11.21
N TYR A 177 8.12 -13.76 11.19
CA TYR A 177 7.18 -13.99 12.29
C TYR A 177 6.92 -15.49 12.42
N GLU A 178 7.87 -16.22 13.06
CA GLU A 178 7.93 -17.70 13.10
C GLU A 178 7.99 -18.36 11.70
N ARG A 179 7.82 -17.59 10.68
CA ARG A 179 8.03 -17.88 9.26
C ARG A 179 8.21 -16.55 8.54
N GLU A 180 9.06 -16.54 7.54
CA GLU A 180 9.24 -15.41 6.65
C GLU A 180 7.99 -15.22 5.76
N PHE A 181 7.56 -13.96 5.59
CA PHE A 181 6.46 -13.59 4.72
C PHE A 181 6.73 -12.24 4.03
N PRO A 182 6.20 -12.00 2.82
CA PRO A 182 6.30 -10.73 2.12
C PRO A 182 5.65 -9.59 2.92
N SER A 183 6.43 -8.60 3.32
CA SER A 183 5.97 -7.41 4.04
C SER A 183 5.78 -6.20 3.12
N ILE A 184 6.45 -6.19 1.96
CA ILE A 184 6.28 -5.22 0.86
C ILE A 184 6.28 -5.99 -0.46
N VAL A 185 5.30 -5.68 -1.31
CA VAL A 185 5.18 -6.25 -2.66
C VAL A 185 5.06 -5.14 -3.70
N ALA A 186 5.47 -5.42 -4.95
CA ALA A 186 5.28 -4.53 -6.08
C ALA A 186 5.06 -5.33 -7.36
N ASN A 187 4.31 -4.74 -8.33
CA ASN A 187 4.17 -5.30 -9.66
C ASN A 187 5.47 -5.19 -10.48
N GLU A 188 5.52 -5.83 -11.65
CA GLU A 188 6.68 -5.82 -12.54
C GLU A 188 7.01 -4.39 -13.05
N ALA A 189 6.00 -3.57 -13.32
CA ALA A 189 6.16 -2.18 -13.77
C ALA A 189 6.74 -1.26 -12.68
N GLY A 190 6.55 -1.62 -11.39
CA GLY A 190 7.07 -0.86 -10.26
C GLY A 190 6.19 0.31 -9.82
N ASN A 191 5.04 0.53 -10.45
CA ASN A 191 4.10 1.60 -10.10
C ASN A 191 2.98 1.17 -9.15
N VAL A 192 2.71 -0.13 -9.03
CA VAL A 192 1.74 -0.67 -8.06
C VAL A 192 2.49 -1.43 -6.98
N PHE A 193 2.37 -0.99 -5.74
CA PHE A 193 3.08 -1.57 -4.62
C PHE A 193 2.28 -1.44 -3.32
N GLY A 194 2.66 -2.19 -2.30
CA GLY A 194 1.97 -2.13 -1.03
C GLY A 194 2.79 -2.63 0.14
N THR A 195 2.37 -2.22 1.35
CA THR A 195 2.93 -2.66 2.63
C THR A 195 1.90 -3.44 3.44
N GLN A 196 2.30 -4.56 4.05
CA GLN A 196 1.43 -5.31 4.97
C GLN A 196 1.29 -4.59 6.31
N PHE A 197 2.29 -3.85 6.71
CA PHE A 197 2.28 -3.04 7.92
C PHE A 197 1.65 -1.66 7.67
N HIS A 198 1.47 -0.93 8.76
CA HIS A 198 0.90 0.41 8.76
C HIS A 198 2.03 1.47 8.82
N PRO A 199 2.46 2.08 7.71
CA PRO A 199 3.51 3.10 7.75
C PRO A 199 3.11 4.29 8.63
N GLU A 200 1.83 4.68 8.65
CA GLU A 200 1.31 5.76 9.48
C GLU A 200 1.38 5.49 11.00
N LYS A 201 1.70 4.23 11.39
CA LYS A 201 1.89 3.79 12.78
C LYS A 201 3.31 3.33 13.07
N SER A 202 4.20 3.36 12.09
CA SER A 202 5.55 2.77 12.16
C SER A 202 6.66 3.79 12.46
N GLY A 203 6.33 4.93 13.08
CA GLY A 203 7.30 5.92 13.53
C GLY A 203 8.15 6.49 12.39
N GLU A 204 9.48 6.58 12.59
CA GLU A 204 10.39 7.15 11.60
C GLU A 204 10.55 6.26 10.37
N THR A 205 10.53 4.93 10.54
CA THR A 205 10.54 3.98 9.42
C THR A 205 9.35 4.21 8.50
N GLY A 206 8.15 4.29 9.09
CA GLY A 206 6.94 4.56 8.32
C GLY A 206 6.95 5.92 7.64
N LEU A 207 7.46 6.96 8.32
CA LEU A 207 7.60 8.27 7.72
C LEU A 207 8.60 8.28 6.55
N ARG A 208 9.67 7.49 6.64
CA ARG A 208 10.62 7.31 5.53
C ARG A 208 9.93 6.70 4.31
N ILE A 209 9.15 5.64 4.50
CA ILE A 209 8.38 4.99 3.42
C ILE A 209 7.40 5.96 2.77
N LEU A 210 6.66 6.74 3.57
CA LEU A 210 5.74 7.74 3.04
C LEU A 210 6.46 8.84 2.26
N ARG A 211 7.67 9.25 2.69
CA ARG A 211 8.50 10.18 1.93
C ARG A 211 8.97 9.58 0.60
N ASN A 212 9.47 8.35 0.64
CA ASN A 212 9.87 7.65 -0.57
C ASN A 212 8.70 7.55 -1.57
N PHE A 213 7.48 7.27 -1.07
CA PHE A 213 6.27 7.28 -1.91
C PHE A 213 6.01 8.66 -2.52
N VAL A 214 6.08 9.74 -1.73
CA VAL A 214 5.88 11.11 -2.22
C VAL A 214 6.96 11.50 -3.24
N GLU A 215 8.20 11.06 -3.04
CA GLU A 215 9.30 11.26 -3.98
C GLU A 215 9.03 10.52 -5.31
N ILE A 216 8.51 9.28 -5.27
CA ILE A 216 8.09 8.53 -6.48
C ILE A 216 7.01 9.31 -7.24
N CYS A 217 5.98 9.85 -6.53
CA CYS A 217 4.93 10.64 -7.15
C CYS A 217 5.44 11.94 -7.79
N ALA A 218 6.53 12.53 -7.28
CA ALA A 218 7.09 13.79 -7.78
C ALA A 218 8.03 13.62 -8.99
N GLU A 219 8.46 12.39 -9.30
CA GLU A 219 9.37 12.10 -10.42
C GLU A 219 8.66 11.86 -11.76
N GLU A 220 7.33 11.78 -11.78
CA GLU A 220 6.50 11.68 -12.98
C GLU A 220 5.95 13.03 -13.43
#